data_0dff87dfd7bff920ff6a72dd6eb2c258
#
_entry.id   0dff87dfd7bff920ff6a72dd6eb2c258
#
_cell.length_a   1.000
_cell.length_b   1.000
_cell.length_c   1.000
_cell.angle_alpha   90.00
_cell.angle_beta   90.00
_cell.angle_gamma   90.00
#
_symmetry.space_group_name_H-M   'P 1'
#
loop_
_entity.id
_entity.type
_entity.pdbx_description
1 polymer ?
#
loop_
_entity_poly.entity_id
_entity_poly.type
_entity_poly.pdbx_seq_one_letter_code
_entity_poly.pdbx_strand_id
1 'polypeptide(L)'
;MESRIQQIGKSVYAVIGPEGATNFGIVKGRDGSAVLIDADIRRIDEIEEALELTGCAAAEYLVNTHEHFDHTSANFYFHQRGVPIVASAGCAAAMRNEGEADFARMLKPLPELYDRFPGLMLTPPNVVFTETTRITLPGVTLHLTYRAENGHSHSKGDTTLYFEEEEVLIAGDLLYTEVHPVTFFGDIPNWLTSLKPLFESSYKQLVPGHGPAVEGEKEGRAYFKKMYDYLEDFYGQVTEVKAGRKSAEEVAKHMTSGPYESLGKTRMVERNINQFLTGRWY
;
A
#
# COMPACT_ATOMS: atom_id res chain seq x y z
N MET A 1 -22.42 -9.75 4.46
CA MET A 1 -21.41 -9.06 3.62
C MET A 1 -20.76 -10.15 2.79
N GLU A 2 -20.69 -10.01 1.47
CA GLU A 2 -19.89 -10.92 0.65
C GLU A 2 -18.46 -10.82 1.13
N SER A 3 -17.84 -11.98 1.40
CA SER A 3 -16.44 -12.04 1.84
C SER A 3 -15.56 -11.44 0.74
N ARG A 4 -14.84 -10.37 1.08
CA ARG A 4 -13.86 -9.71 0.20
C ARG A 4 -12.51 -10.42 0.20
N ILE A 5 -12.45 -11.57 0.86
CA ILE A 5 -11.26 -12.41 0.91
C ILE A 5 -11.16 -13.15 -0.41
N GLN A 6 -10.07 -12.90 -1.12
CA GLN A 6 -9.71 -13.58 -2.36
C GLN A 6 -8.55 -14.52 -2.09
N GLN A 7 -8.67 -15.77 -2.45
CA GLN A 7 -7.55 -16.68 -2.47
C GLN A 7 -6.73 -16.41 -3.73
N ILE A 8 -5.55 -15.83 -3.56
CA ILE A 8 -4.65 -15.44 -4.62
C ILE A 8 -3.74 -16.60 -5.03
N GLY A 9 -3.36 -17.41 -4.07
CA GLY A 9 -2.57 -18.64 -4.24
C GLY A 9 -3.01 -19.70 -3.23
N LYS A 10 -2.30 -20.81 -3.14
CA LYS A 10 -2.62 -21.87 -2.16
C LYS A 10 -2.44 -21.38 -0.72
N SER A 11 -1.43 -20.56 -0.50
CA SER A 11 -1.04 -20.04 0.81
C SER A 11 -1.23 -18.51 0.93
N VAL A 12 -1.61 -17.83 -0.15
CA VAL A 12 -1.73 -16.37 -0.19
C VAL A 12 -3.19 -15.95 -0.38
N TYR A 13 -3.63 -15.04 0.47
CA TYR A 13 -4.96 -14.45 0.42
C TYR A 13 -4.83 -12.93 0.42
N ALA A 14 -5.76 -12.25 -0.25
CA ALA A 14 -5.91 -10.80 -0.20
C ALA A 14 -7.30 -10.43 0.32
N VAL A 15 -7.36 -9.47 1.22
CA VAL A 15 -8.61 -8.83 1.68
C VAL A 15 -8.75 -7.53 0.90
N ILE A 16 -9.58 -7.55 -0.12
CA ILE A 16 -9.72 -6.41 -1.04
C ILE A 16 -10.57 -5.31 -0.38
N GLY A 17 -10.00 -4.12 -0.35
CA GLY A 17 -10.64 -2.96 0.26
C GLY A 17 -11.84 -2.45 -0.56
N PRO A 18 -12.96 -2.10 0.10
CA PRO A 18 -14.13 -1.54 -0.56
C PRO A 18 -13.81 -0.18 -1.20
N GLU A 19 -14.37 0.08 -2.39
CA GLU A 19 -14.26 1.38 -3.05
C GLU A 19 -12.82 1.90 -3.14
N GLY A 20 -11.86 0.97 -3.31
CA GLY A 20 -10.44 1.27 -3.37
C GLY A 20 -9.83 1.64 -2.01
N ALA A 21 -10.39 1.21 -0.88
CA ALA A 21 -9.68 1.21 0.40
C ALA A 21 -8.47 0.27 0.32
N THR A 22 -7.59 0.35 1.31
CA THR A 22 -6.34 -0.43 1.38
C THR A 22 -6.61 -1.93 1.32
N ASN A 23 -5.84 -2.66 0.55
CA ASN A 23 -5.82 -4.11 0.56
C ASN A 23 -4.90 -4.63 1.68
N PHE A 24 -5.26 -5.78 2.25
CA PHE A 24 -4.41 -6.50 3.19
C PHE A 24 -4.02 -7.85 2.61
N GLY A 25 -2.80 -8.31 2.91
CA GLY A 25 -2.34 -9.63 2.53
C GLY A 25 -2.26 -10.57 3.73
N ILE A 26 -2.58 -11.86 3.52
CA ILE A 26 -2.33 -12.94 4.47
C ILE A 26 -1.55 -14.03 3.75
N VAL A 27 -0.38 -14.37 4.28
CA VAL A 27 0.43 -15.49 3.81
C VAL A 27 0.46 -16.54 4.91
N LYS A 28 -0.12 -17.71 4.63
CA LYS A 28 -0.37 -18.78 5.60
C LYS A 28 0.70 -19.86 5.55
N GLY A 29 1.32 -20.16 6.68
CA GLY A 29 2.15 -21.35 6.89
C GLY A 29 1.34 -22.64 6.98
N ARG A 30 2.00 -23.77 6.76
CA ARG A 30 1.35 -25.11 6.83
C ARG A 30 0.83 -25.48 8.21
N ASP A 31 1.36 -24.88 9.25
CA ASP A 31 0.96 -25.05 10.65
C ASP A 31 -0.16 -24.09 11.10
N GLY A 32 -0.65 -23.24 10.19
CA GLY A 32 -1.65 -22.22 10.50
C GLY A 32 -1.06 -20.90 11.01
N SER A 33 0.25 -20.78 11.11
CA SER A 33 0.92 -19.48 11.32
C SER A 33 0.65 -18.53 10.14
N ALA A 34 0.71 -17.22 10.34
CA ALA A 34 0.49 -16.26 9.28
C ALA A 34 1.46 -15.06 9.30
N VAL A 35 1.82 -14.57 8.12
CA VAL A 35 2.30 -13.21 7.94
C VAL A 35 1.13 -12.37 7.46
N LEU A 36 0.76 -11.35 8.24
CA LEU A 36 -0.16 -10.31 7.84
C LEU A 36 0.63 -9.19 7.13
N ILE A 37 0.07 -8.64 6.07
CA ILE A 37 0.70 -7.59 5.27
C ILE A 37 -0.25 -6.39 5.24
N ASP A 38 0.21 -5.29 5.83
CA ASP A 38 -0.53 -4.06 6.08
C ASP A 38 -1.77 -4.25 6.98
N ALA A 39 -2.12 -3.21 7.71
CA ALA A 39 -3.28 -3.25 8.59
C ALA A 39 -3.79 -1.85 8.94
N ASP A 40 -5.07 -1.62 8.68
CA ASP A 40 -5.78 -0.40 9.03
C ASP A 40 -6.66 -0.64 10.27
N ILE A 41 -6.47 0.17 11.31
CA ILE A 41 -7.22 0.06 12.57
C ILE A 41 -8.74 0.19 12.39
N ARG A 42 -9.18 0.89 11.34
CA ARG A 42 -10.60 1.07 11.00
C ARG A 42 -11.24 -0.23 10.51
N ARG A 43 -10.43 -1.17 10.04
CA ARG A 43 -10.85 -2.42 9.40
C ARG A 43 -10.37 -3.66 10.15
N ILE A 44 -10.07 -3.50 11.45
CA ILE A 44 -9.52 -4.59 12.25
C ILE A 44 -10.45 -5.82 12.29
N ASP A 45 -11.78 -5.62 12.30
CA ASP A 45 -12.74 -6.72 12.31
C ASP A 45 -12.67 -7.55 11.04
N GLU A 46 -12.46 -6.90 9.87
CA GLU A 46 -12.29 -7.60 8.59
C GLU A 46 -10.99 -8.41 8.57
N ILE A 47 -9.92 -7.90 9.20
CA ILE A 47 -8.64 -8.59 9.30
C ILE A 47 -8.75 -9.82 10.22
N GLU A 48 -9.38 -9.66 11.38
CA GLU A 48 -9.60 -10.78 12.31
C GLU A 48 -10.50 -11.86 11.69
N GLU A 49 -11.61 -11.47 11.05
CA GLU A 49 -12.46 -12.38 10.30
C GLU A 49 -11.70 -13.12 9.19
N ALA A 50 -10.83 -12.40 8.46
CA ALA A 50 -10.03 -13.00 7.39
C ALA A 50 -9.01 -14.01 7.93
N LEU A 51 -8.36 -13.73 9.06
CA LEU A 51 -7.46 -14.67 9.72
C LEU A 51 -8.23 -15.95 10.14
N GLU A 52 -9.41 -15.79 10.73
CA GLU A 52 -10.26 -16.93 11.13
C GLU A 52 -10.71 -17.75 9.92
N LEU A 53 -11.28 -17.11 8.88
CA LEU A 53 -11.81 -17.78 7.69
C LEU A 53 -10.72 -18.47 6.86
N THR A 54 -9.52 -17.96 6.88
CA THR A 54 -8.36 -18.60 6.23
C THR A 54 -7.76 -19.72 7.09
N GLY A 55 -8.27 -19.91 8.31
CA GLY A 55 -7.78 -20.92 9.25
C GLY A 55 -6.38 -20.61 9.78
N CYS A 56 -6.06 -19.33 9.94
CA CYS A 56 -4.87 -18.89 10.62
C CYS A 56 -5.13 -18.76 12.12
N ALA A 57 -4.24 -19.32 12.93
CA ALA A 57 -4.39 -19.28 14.39
C ALA A 57 -4.07 -17.88 14.95
N ALA A 58 -3.04 -17.23 14.40
CA ALA A 58 -2.60 -15.88 14.75
C ALA A 58 -1.61 -15.36 13.70
N ALA A 59 -1.46 -14.04 13.62
CA ALA A 59 -0.35 -13.42 12.89
C ALA A 59 0.94 -13.59 13.71
N GLU A 60 1.97 -14.22 13.12
CA GLU A 60 3.31 -14.29 13.70
C GLU A 60 4.14 -13.05 13.38
N TYR A 61 3.82 -12.40 12.26
CA TYR A 61 4.42 -11.14 11.84
C TYR A 61 3.37 -10.25 11.20
N LEU A 62 3.48 -8.94 11.44
CA LEU A 62 2.84 -7.93 10.62
C LEU A 62 3.93 -7.22 9.80
N VAL A 63 3.82 -7.22 8.49
CA VAL A 63 4.72 -6.50 7.59
C VAL A 63 4.03 -5.24 7.09
N ASN A 64 4.65 -4.08 7.26
CA ASN A 64 4.18 -2.87 6.62
C ASN A 64 4.89 -2.67 5.29
N THR A 65 4.13 -2.48 4.21
CA THR A 65 4.68 -2.14 2.89
C THR A 65 5.29 -0.74 2.90
N HIS A 66 4.68 0.19 3.64
CA HIS A 66 5.17 1.56 3.80
C HIS A 66 4.51 2.26 5.01
N GLU A 67 4.86 3.53 5.26
CA GLU A 67 4.51 4.25 6.49
C GLU A 67 3.12 4.87 6.55
N HIS A 68 2.32 4.86 5.48
CA HIS A 68 1.03 5.57 5.49
C HIS A 68 0.03 4.96 6.48
N PHE A 69 -0.88 5.83 6.97
CA PHE A 69 -1.80 5.52 8.04
C PHE A 69 -2.65 4.27 7.81
N ASP A 70 -3.18 4.11 6.62
CA ASP A 70 -4.07 3.00 6.26
C ASP A 70 -3.35 1.66 6.05
N HIS A 71 -2.01 1.65 6.11
CA HIS A 71 -1.16 0.46 6.08
C HIS A 71 -0.55 0.13 7.45
N THR A 72 -0.50 1.12 8.36
CA THR A 72 0.25 0.99 9.62
C THR A 72 -0.57 1.27 10.88
N SER A 73 -1.78 1.82 10.76
CA SER A 73 -2.51 2.28 11.95
C SER A 73 -2.91 1.16 12.91
N ALA A 74 -3.06 -0.07 12.44
CA ALA A 74 -3.28 -1.22 13.31
C ALA A 74 -2.00 -1.83 13.91
N ASN A 75 -0.81 -1.26 13.68
CA ASN A 75 0.42 -1.70 14.33
C ASN A 75 0.27 -1.74 15.85
N PHE A 76 -0.37 -0.72 16.45
CA PHE A 76 -0.70 -0.68 17.87
C PHE A 76 -1.44 -1.93 18.34
N TYR A 77 -2.49 -2.32 17.61
CA TYR A 77 -3.33 -3.47 17.94
C TYR A 77 -2.55 -4.79 17.97
N PHE A 78 -1.73 -5.02 16.94
CA PHE A 78 -0.92 -6.24 16.84
C PHE A 78 0.28 -6.23 17.76
N HIS A 79 0.93 -5.07 17.96
CA HIS A 79 2.03 -4.92 18.91
C HIS A 79 1.61 -5.25 20.34
N GLN A 80 0.43 -4.81 20.77
CA GLN A 80 -0.15 -5.13 22.08
C GLN A 80 -0.36 -6.64 22.29
N ARG A 81 -0.45 -7.41 21.21
CA ARG A 81 -0.58 -8.87 21.20
C ARG A 81 0.76 -9.58 21.04
N GLY A 82 1.86 -8.84 21.09
CA GLY A 82 3.21 -9.39 20.97
C GLY A 82 3.63 -9.74 19.55
N VAL A 83 2.89 -9.32 18.51
CA VAL A 83 3.23 -9.56 17.11
C VAL A 83 4.37 -8.61 16.69
N PRO A 84 5.51 -9.14 16.21
CA PRO A 84 6.58 -8.32 15.64
C PRO A 84 6.12 -7.57 14.40
N ILE A 85 6.43 -6.26 14.36
CA ILE A 85 6.13 -5.39 13.21
C ILE A 85 7.40 -5.23 12.38
N VAL A 86 7.36 -5.70 11.14
CA VAL A 86 8.50 -5.72 10.21
C VAL A 86 8.31 -4.66 9.14
N ALA A 87 9.31 -3.81 8.90
CA ALA A 87 9.29 -2.86 7.80
C ALA A 87 10.69 -2.46 7.36
N SER A 88 10.78 -1.75 6.23
CA SER A 88 12.02 -1.14 5.76
C SER A 88 12.53 -0.05 6.71
N ALA A 89 13.82 0.24 6.65
CA ALA A 89 14.43 1.33 7.40
C ALA A 89 13.81 2.70 7.06
N GLY A 90 13.42 2.91 5.81
CA GLY A 90 12.73 4.12 5.35
C GLY A 90 11.36 4.29 6.03
N CYS A 91 10.54 3.24 6.03
CA CYS A 91 9.25 3.21 6.71
C CYS A 91 9.40 3.50 8.22
N ALA A 92 10.30 2.78 8.89
CA ALA A 92 10.53 2.96 10.31
C ALA A 92 11.04 4.37 10.67
N ALA A 93 11.91 4.95 9.85
CA ALA A 93 12.42 6.30 10.04
C ALA A 93 11.34 7.36 9.80
N ALA A 94 10.54 7.23 8.75
CA ALA A 94 9.43 8.14 8.45
C ALA A 94 8.40 8.14 9.59
N MET A 95 7.99 6.97 10.07
CA MET A 95 7.05 6.88 11.20
C MET A 95 7.60 7.54 12.47
N ARG A 96 8.88 7.31 12.81
CA ARG A 96 9.48 7.88 14.03
C ARG A 96 9.69 9.40 13.97
N ASN A 97 10.04 9.92 12.79
CA ASN A 97 10.44 11.33 12.66
C ASN A 97 9.27 12.25 12.31
N GLU A 98 8.29 11.77 11.55
CA GLU A 98 7.25 12.59 10.94
C GLU A 98 5.83 12.04 11.18
N GLY A 99 5.70 10.76 11.55
CA GLY A 99 4.43 10.04 11.58
C GLY A 99 3.44 10.52 12.64
N GLU A 100 3.89 11.07 13.77
CA GLU A 100 3.00 11.44 14.89
C GLU A 100 1.95 12.48 14.48
N ALA A 101 2.38 13.53 13.76
CA ALA A 101 1.48 14.58 13.30
C ALA A 101 0.44 14.06 12.29
N ASP A 102 0.87 13.19 11.39
CA ASP A 102 0.00 12.57 10.39
C ASP A 102 -1.00 11.60 11.05
N PHE A 103 -0.52 10.77 11.96
CA PHE A 103 -1.34 9.85 12.72
C PHE A 103 -2.44 10.57 13.52
N ALA A 104 -2.06 11.60 14.28
CA ALA A 104 -3.01 12.42 15.04
C ALA A 104 -4.04 13.12 14.15
N ARG A 105 -3.60 13.64 12.99
CA ARG A 105 -4.49 14.28 12.02
C ARG A 105 -5.48 13.29 11.41
N MET A 106 -5.05 12.08 11.06
CA MET A 106 -5.90 11.05 10.48
C MET A 106 -6.94 10.52 11.48
N LEU A 107 -6.60 10.51 12.77
CA LEU A 107 -7.51 10.10 13.84
C LEU A 107 -8.47 11.21 14.28
N LYS A 108 -8.16 12.48 14.03
CA LYS A 108 -8.98 13.61 14.48
C LYS A 108 -10.47 13.48 14.11
N PRO A 109 -10.85 13.05 12.89
CA PRO A 109 -12.26 12.86 12.52
C PRO A 109 -12.87 11.54 13.02
N LEU A 110 -12.13 10.72 13.76
CA LEU A 110 -12.48 9.35 14.16
C LEU A 110 -12.29 9.14 15.68
N PRO A 111 -12.89 10.00 16.53
CA PRO A 111 -12.68 9.94 18.00
C PRO A 111 -13.14 8.61 18.60
N GLU A 112 -14.11 7.93 17.99
CA GLU A 112 -14.61 6.61 18.41
C GLU A 112 -13.54 5.52 18.39
N LEU A 113 -12.47 5.69 17.63
CA LEU A 113 -11.35 4.73 17.64
C LEU A 113 -10.57 4.78 18.96
N TYR A 114 -10.49 5.94 19.63
CA TYR A 114 -9.88 6.02 20.95
C TYR A 114 -10.72 5.34 22.04
N ASP A 115 -12.05 5.39 21.91
CA ASP A 115 -12.95 4.69 22.82
C ASP A 115 -12.86 3.16 22.61
N ARG A 116 -12.74 2.74 21.36
CA ARG A 116 -12.61 1.34 21.00
C ARG A 116 -11.23 0.75 21.32
N PHE A 117 -10.18 1.53 21.16
CA PHE A 117 -8.78 1.14 21.37
C PHE A 117 -8.10 2.07 22.37
N PRO A 118 -8.35 1.91 23.69
CA PRO A 118 -7.75 2.74 24.71
C PRO A 118 -6.22 2.76 24.62
N GLY A 119 -5.63 3.95 24.58
CA GLY A 119 -4.20 4.12 24.43
C GLY A 119 -3.69 4.03 22.97
N LEU A 120 -4.59 4.03 21.99
CA LEU A 120 -4.22 4.04 20.58
C LEU A 120 -3.21 5.13 20.27
N MET A 121 -2.07 4.72 19.72
CA MET A 121 -0.94 5.58 19.41
C MET A 121 -0.19 5.09 18.19
N LEU A 122 0.55 5.98 17.56
CA LEU A 122 1.51 5.59 16.52
C LEU A 122 2.48 4.54 17.07
N THR A 123 2.60 3.42 16.37
CA THR A 123 3.47 2.32 16.77
C THR A 123 4.42 1.96 15.61
N PRO A 124 5.65 2.52 15.62
CA PRO A 124 6.63 2.21 14.59
C PRO A 124 7.08 0.75 14.61
N PRO A 125 7.57 0.23 13.47
CA PRO A 125 8.14 -1.12 13.38
C PRO A 125 9.26 -1.36 14.40
N ASN A 126 9.29 -2.58 14.96
CA ASN A 126 10.32 -3.03 15.90
C ASN A 126 11.32 -4.02 15.28
N VAL A 127 11.05 -4.51 14.07
CA VAL A 127 11.98 -5.30 13.25
C VAL A 127 12.22 -4.54 11.94
N VAL A 128 13.47 -4.18 11.66
CA VAL A 128 13.80 -3.27 10.57
C VAL A 128 14.85 -3.89 9.65
N PHE A 129 14.66 -3.78 8.33
CA PHE A 129 15.62 -4.20 7.31
C PHE A 129 15.98 -3.04 6.37
N THR A 130 17.14 -3.13 5.68
CA THR A 130 17.70 -2.01 4.89
C THR A 130 17.66 -2.21 3.38
N GLU A 131 17.68 -3.43 2.90
CA GLU A 131 17.74 -3.75 1.46
C GLU A 131 16.71 -4.81 1.11
N THR A 132 17.09 -6.08 1.25
CA THR A 132 16.22 -7.24 1.04
C THR A 132 16.31 -8.15 2.23
N THR A 133 15.18 -8.69 2.64
CA THR A 133 15.13 -9.72 3.69
C THR A 133 14.09 -10.78 3.34
N ARG A 134 13.98 -11.80 4.17
CA ARG A 134 12.97 -12.85 4.00
C ARG A 134 12.34 -13.22 5.34
N ILE A 135 11.07 -13.56 5.30
CA ILE A 135 10.34 -14.20 6.39
C ILE A 135 10.01 -15.61 5.95
N THR A 136 10.30 -16.59 6.80
CA THR A 136 10.03 -18.00 6.52
C THR A 136 9.09 -18.55 7.59
N LEU A 137 7.94 -19.07 7.15
CA LEU A 137 7.03 -19.89 7.92
C LEU A 137 7.12 -21.33 7.43
N PRO A 138 6.57 -22.32 8.15
CA PRO A 138 6.56 -23.70 7.67
C PRO A 138 5.96 -23.85 6.26
N GLY A 139 6.83 -24.13 5.30
CA GLY A 139 6.49 -24.34 3.89
C GLY A 139 6.23 -23.09 3.06
N VAL A 140 6.61 -21.91 3.54
CA VAL A 140 6.42 -20.62 2.88
C VAL A 140 7.64 -19.75 3.08
N THR A 141 8.15 -19.12 2.02
CA THR A 141 9.19 -18.10 2.09
C THR A 141 8.72 -16.83 1.38
N LEU A 142 8.71 -15.73 2.10
CA LEU A 142 8.32 -14.42 1.61
C LEU A 142 9.56 -13.53 1.50
N HIS A 143 9.87 -13.05 0.30
CA HIS A 143 10.95 -12.13 0.03
C HIS A 143 10.45 -10.68 0.10
N LEU A 144 11.07 -9.87 0.95
CA LEU A 144 10.79 -8.45 1.11
C LEU A 144 11.91 -7.65 0.46
N THR A 145 11.56 -6.73 -0.44
CA THR A 145 12.54 -5.86 -1.10
C THR A 145 12.15 -4.40 -0.89
N TYR A 146 13.04 -3.64 -0.26
CA TYR A 146 12.93 -2.20 -0.14
C TYR A 146 13.15 -1.53 -1.51
N ARG A 147 12.25 -0.64 -1.91
CA ARG A 147 12.18 -0.06 -3.27
C ARG A 147 12.45 1.45 -3.33
N ALA A 148 12.84 2.05 -2.24
CA ALA A 148 13.12 3.48 -2.15
C ALA A 148 14.60 3.78 -1.82
N GLU A 149 15.51 2.90 -2.21
CA GLU A 149 16.95 3.05 -1.99
C GLU A 149 17.57 4.27 -2.68
N ASN A 150 16.95 4.76 -3.75
CA ASN A 150 17.39 5.96 -4.49
C ASN A 150 16.64 7.24 -4.09
N GLY A 151 15.98 7.24 -2.94
CA GLY A 151 15.02 8.24 -2.50
C GLY A 151 13.63 7.64 -2.44
N HIS A 152 12.65 8.38 -1.93
CA HIS A 152 11.28 7.86 -1.82
C HIS A 152 10.59 7.80 -3.19
N SER A 153 9.73 6.81 -3.38
CA SER A 153 8.89 6.60 -4.56
C SER A 153 7.46 7.08 -4.29
N HIS A 154 6.50 6.18 -4.02
CA HIS A 154 5.20 6.56 -3.48
C HIS A 154 5.35 7.08 -2.03
N SER A 155 6.24 6.48 -1.27
CA SER A 155 6.59 6.81 0.10
C SER A 155 8.10 6.68 0.36
N LYS A 156 8.54 6.91 1.60
CA LYS A 156 9.93 6.70 2.01
C LYS A 156 10.25 5.24 2.28
N GLY A 157 9.23 4.42 2.52
CA GLY A 157 9.37 3.06 3.00
C GLY A 157 9.00 1.96 2.02
N ASP A 158 8.65 2.29 0.78
CA ASP A 158 8.06 1.37 -0.18
C ASP A 158 8.77 0.02 -0.26
N THR A 159 8.03 -1.03 0.03
CA THR A 159 8.49 -2.41 0.06
C THR A 159 7.56 -3.28 -0.78
N THR A 160 8.14 -4.09 -1.66
CA THR A 160 7.41 -5.16 -2.35
C THR A 160 7.67 -6.49 -1.68
N LEU A 161 6.66 -7.36 -1.68
CA LEU A 161 6.76 -8.70 -1.14
C LEU A 161 6.52 -9.71 -2.26
N TYR A 162 7.42 -10.66 -2.40
CA TYR A 162 7.32 -11.71 -3.42
C TYR A 162 7.32 -13.08 -2.77
N PHE A 163 6.30 -13.86 -3.10
CA PHE A 163 6.18 -15.24 -2.72
C PHE A 163 6.53 -16.12 -3.93
N GLU A 164 7.75 -16.68 -3.92
CA GLU A 164 8.35 -17.35 -5.07
C GLU A 164 7.60 -18.64 -5.46
N GLU A 165 7.21 -19.46 -4.47
CA GLU A 165 6.61 -20.77 -4.71
C GLU A 165 5.25 -20.69 -5.45
N GLU A 166 4.57 -19.55 -5.37
CA GLU A 166 3.28 -19.33 -6.04
C GLU A 166 3.32 -18.17 -7.04
N GLU A 167 4.48 -17.52 -7.19
CA GLU A 167 4.72 -16.40 -8.10
C GLU A 167 3.73 -15.24 -7.86
N VAL A 168 3.50 -14.92 -6.55
CA VAL A 168 2.64 -13.81 -6.11
C VAL A 168 3.48 -12.61 -5.74
N LEU A 169 3.17 -11.46 -6.34
CA LEU A 169 3.76 -10.16 -5.99
C LEU A 169 2.72 -9.31 -5.25
N ILE A 170 3.08 -8.80 -4.08
CA ILE A 170 2.33 -7.79 -3.34
C ILE A 170 3.11 -6.48 -3.47
N ALA A 171 2.52 -5.50 -4.14
CA ALA A 171 3.23 -4.30 -4.59
C ALA A 171 3.10 -3.12 -3.62
N GLY A 172 2.20 -3.19 -2.63
CA GLY A 172 1.83 -2.02 -1.85
C GLY A 172 1.36 -0.88 -2.77
N ASP A 173 1.55 0.34 -2.34
CA ASP A 173 1.10 1.53 -3.07
C ASP A 173 2.02 1.96 -4.21
N LEU A 174 3.03 1.14 -4.55
CA LEU A 174 3.70 1.28 -5.84
C LEU A 174 2.73 1.01 -7.00
N LEU A 175 1.64 0.27 -6.74
CA LEU A 175 0.60 -0.01 -7.71
C LEU A 175 -0.81 0.25 -7.17
N TYR A 176 -1.60 0.93 -7.99
CA TYR A 176 -3.04 1.10 -7.86
C TYR A 176 -3.74 0.49 -9.08
N THR A 177 -4.86 -0.19 -8.88
CA THR A 177 -5.69 -0.72 -9.96
C THR A 177 -7.09 -0.14 -9.88
N GLU A 178 -7.63 0.30 -11.01
CA GLU A 178 -9.01 0.82 -11.17
C GLU A 178 -9.36 2.04 -10.29
N VAL A 179 -8.39 2.65 -9.63
CA VAL A 179 -8.57 3.88 -8.85
C VAL A 179 -7.45 4.87 -9.12
N HIS A 180 -7.71 6.15 -8.93
CA HIS A 180 -6.68 7.18 -8.98
C HIS A 180 -5.68 6.99 -7.83
N PRO A 181 -4.37 6.96 -8.11
CA PRO A 181 -3.35 6.82 -7.08
C PRO A 181 -3.28 8.08 -6.18
N VAL A 182 -2.80 7.88 -4.96
CA VAL A 182 -2.40 8.96 -4.07
C VAL A 182 -0.95 9.33 -4.40
N THR A 183 -0.69 10.57 -4.83
CA THR A 183 0.67 10.99 -5.24
C THR A 183 1.28 12.06 -4.34
N PHE A 184 0.54 12.56 -3.36
CA PHE A 184 0.92 13.75 -2.60
C PHE A 184 2.03 13.51 -1.55
N PHE A 185 2.45 12.31 -1.29
CA PHE A 185 3.62 12.01 -0.47
C PHE A 185 4.81 11.53 -1.29
N GLY A 186 4.60 11.24 -2.58
CA GLY A 186 5.57 10.62 -3.46
C GLY A 186 6.50 11.59 -4.18
N ASP A 187 7.64 11.06 -4.59
CA ASP A 187 8.52 11.62 -5.61
C ASP A 187 8.25 10.90 -6.93
N ILE A 188 7.46 11.52 -7.82
CA ILE A 188 7.01 10.88 -9.06
C ILE A 188 8.18 10.45 -9.96
N PRO A 189 9.22 11.25 -10.21
CA PRO A 189 10.41 10.81 -10.95
C PRO A 189 11.06 9.53 -10.40
N ASN A 190 11.24 9.46 -9.08
CA ASN A 190 11.78 8.26 -8.44
C ASN A 190 10.79 7.09 -8.50
N TRP A 191 9.49 7.36 -8.33
CA TRP A 191 8.46 6.32 -8.45
C TRP A 191 8.45 5.68 -9.85
N LEU A 192 8.52 6.48 -10.91
CA LEU A 192 8.68 5.98 -12.28
C LEU A 192 9.93 5.09 -12.43
N THR A 193 11.02 5.42 -11.74
CA THR A 193 12.24 4.61 -11.74
C THR A 193 12.03 3.29 -11.00
N SER A 194 11.37 3.31 -9.85
CA SER A 194 11.10 2.11 -9.04
C SER A 194 10.12 1.13 -9.69
N LEU A 195 9.25 1.61 -10.60
CA LEU A 195 8.33 0.75 -11.36
C LEU A 195 9.05 -0.08 -12.43
N LYS A 196 10.14 0.41 -13.03
CA LYS A 196 10.81 -0.23 -14.16
C LYS A 196 11.21 -1.70 -13.89
N PRO A 197 11.88 -2.05 -12.78
CA PRO A 197 12.21 -3.44 -12.49
C PRO A 197 11.01 -4.35 -12.33
N LEU A 198 9.85 -3.79 -11.94
CA LEU A 198 8.62 -4.54 -11.74
C LEU A 198 7.95 -4.93 -13.07
N PHE A 199 8.21 -4.18 -14.16
CA PHE A 199 7.76 -4.58 -15.51
C PHE A 199 8.42 -5.85 -16.01
N GLU A 200 9.66 -6.11 -15.57
CA GLU A 200 10.48 -7.24 -16.01
C GLU A 200 10.35 -8.45 -15.08
N SER A 201 9.75 -8.26 -13.91
CA SER A 201 9.55 -9.34 -12.95
C SER A 201 8.52 -10.36 -13.46
N SER A 202 8.76 -11.63 -13.16
CA SER A 202 7.83 -12.71 -13.46
C SER A 202 6.96 -12.97 -12.22
N TYR A 203 5.65 -12.87 -12.38
CA TYR A 203 4.64 -13.21 -11.36
C TYR A 203 3.33 -13.60 -12.04
N LYS A 204 2.59 -14.51 -11.41
CA LYS A 204 1.28 -14.96 -11.91
C LYS A 204 0.12 -14.21 -11.31
N GLN A 205 0.32 -13.67 -10.12
CA GLN A 205 -0.68 -12.96 -9.34
C GLN A 205 -0.08 -11.67 -8.79
N LEU A 206 -0.86 -10.61 -8.78
CA LEU A 206 -0.42 -9.29 -8.34
C LEU A 206 -1.48 -8.69 -7.40
N VAL A 207 -1.06 -8.30 -6.21
CA VAL A 207 -1.90 -7.60 -5.23
C VAL A 207 -1.40 -6.15 -5.12
N PRO A 208 -2.20 -5.16 -5.57
CA PRO A 208 -1.88 -3.74 -5.38
C PRO A 208 -2.19 -3.30 -3.96
N GLY A 209 -1.73 -2.11 -3.55
CA GLY A 209 -2.13 -1.50 -2.29
C GLY A 209 -3.61 -1.12 -2.27
N HIS A 210 -4.16 -0.73 -3.43
CA HIS A 210 -5.55 -0.33 -3.60
C HIS A 210 -6.14 -0.84 -4.90
N GLY A 211 -7.42 -1.23 -4.86
CA GLY A 211 -8.15 -1.76 -6.01
C GLY A 211 -8.04 -3.27 -6.17
N PRO A 212 -8.63 -3.86 -7.22
CA PRO A 212 -8.69 -5.31 -7.39
C PRO A 212 -7.31 -5.95 -7.61
N ALA A 213 -7.15 -7.18 -7.10
CA ALA A 213 -6.02 -8.03 -7.45
C ALA A 213 -6.06 -8.40 -8.93
N VAL A 214 -4.91 -8.71 -9.51
CA VAL A 214 -4.73 -8.98 -10.93
C VAL A 214 -4.18 -10.38 -11.12
N GLU A 215 -4.83 -11.17 -11.96
CA GLU A 215 -4.38 -12.50 -12.35
C GLU A 215 -3.73 -12.47 -13.75
N GLY A 216 -2.60 -13.12 -13.87
CA GLY A 216 -1.87 -13.27 -15.12
C GLY A 216 -0.72 -12.25 -15.27
N GLU A 217 0.42 -12.78 -15.75
CA GLU A 217 1.64 -11.99 -15.95
C GLU A 217 1.43 -10.84 -16.96
N LYS A 218 0.72 -11.11 -18.04
CA LYS A 218 0.46 -10.12 -19.10
C LYS A 218 -0.42 -8.98 -18.56
N GLU A 219 -1.47 -9.30 -17.85
CA GLU A 219 -2.41 -8.36 -17.24
C GLU A 219 -1.71 -7.53 -16.17
N GLY A 220 -0.91 -8.16 -15.32
CA GLY A 220 -0.12 -7.46 -14.30
C GLY A 220 0.88 -6.46 -14.89
N ARG A 221 1.63 -6.87 -15.93
CA ARG A 221 2.52 -5.95 -16.68
C ARG A 221 1.75 -4.79 -17.30
N ALA A 222 0.53 -5.05 -17.82
CA ALA A 222 -0.31 -3.99 -18.37
C ALA A 222 -0.76 -2.99 -17.31
N TYR A 223 -1.05 -3.42 -16.06
CA TYR A 223 -1.37 -2.52 -14.97
C TYR A 223 -0.16 -1.70 -14.51
N PHE A 224 1.03 -2.28 -14.41
CA PHE A 224 2.24 -1.51 -14.15
C PHE A 224 2.50 -0.46 -15.24
N LYS A 225 2.29 -0.83 -16.51
CA LYS A 225 2.40 0.12 -17.62
C LYS A 225 1.38 1.25 -17.51
N LYS A 226 0.11 0.94 -17.22
CA LYS A 226 -0.94 1.94 -16.99
C LYS A 226 -0.58 2.89 -15.84
N MET A 227 -0.04 2.33 -14.74
CA MET A 227 0.41 3.13 -13.60
C MET A 227 1.57 4.05 -13.98
N TYR A 228 2.55 3.54 -14.73
CA TYR A 228 3.66 4.33 -15.24
C TYR A 228 3.15 5.46 -16.13
N ASP A 229 2.31 5.17 -17.10
CA ASP A 229 1.77 6.17 -18.05
C ASP A 229 0.93 7.23 -17.32
N TYR A 230 0.15 6.81 -16.31
CA TYR A 230 -0.61 7.73 -15.47
C TYR A 230 0.31 8.71 -14.73
N LEU A 231 1.35 8.21 -14.08
CA LEU A 231 2.29 9.04 -13.33
C LEU A 231 3.07 9.99 -14.25
N GLU A 232 3.53 9.51 -15.39
CA GLU A 232 4.24 10.32 -16.38
C GLU A 232 3.36 11.45 -16.92
N ASP A 233 2.11 11.14 -17.30
CA ASP A 233 1.13 12.13 -17.77
C ASP A 233 0.80 13.13 -16.64
N PHE A 234 0.41 12.66 -15.47
CA PHE A 234 0.10 13.52 -14.32
C PHE A 234 1.24 14.49 -14.01
N TYR A 235 2.47 13.98 -13.93
CA TYR A 235 3.65 14.80 -13.65
C TYR A 235 3.89 15.86 -14.74
N GLY A 236 3.72 15.48 -16.00
CA GLY A 236 3.76 16.43 -17.13
C GLY A 236 2.71 17.51 -16.99
N GLN A 237 1.45 17.14 -16.74
CA GLN A 237 0.33 18.08 -16.63
C GLN A 237 0.52 19.08 -15.47
N VAL A 238 0.89 18.61 -14.26
CA VAL A 238 1.06 19.51 -13.11
C VAL A 238 2.31 20.41 -13.25
N THR A 239 3.32 19.97 -14.01
CA THR A 239 4.48 20.79 -14.37
C THR A 239 4.07 21.96 -15.29
N GLU A 240 3.14 21.73 -16.23
CA GLU A 240 2.57 22.78 -17.07
C GLU A 240 1.81 23.84 -16.25
N VAL A 241 1.12 23.41 -15.18
CA VAL A 241 0.46 24.36 -14.24
C VAL A 241 1.50 25.21 -13.51
N LYS A 242 2.57 24.63 -12.99
CA LYS A 242 3.67 25.37 -12.36
C LYS A 242 4.33 26.38 -13.31
N ALA A 243 4.36 26.07 -14.59
CA ALA A 243 4.90 26.95 -15.62
C ALA A 243 3.90 28.00 -16.13
N GLY A 244 2.66 28.03 -15.60
CA GLY A 244 1.62 28.98 -15.99
C GLY A 244 1.03 28.74 -17.39
N ARG A 245 1.20 27.53 -17.94
CA ARG A 245 0.69 27.17 -19.28
C ARG A 245 -0.65 26.44 -19.25
N LYS A 246 -1.04 25.92 -18.09
CA LYS A 246 -2.35 25.27 -17.85
C LYS A 246 -2.94 25.74 -16.52
N SER A 247 -4.25 25.58 -16.37
CA SER A 247 -4.92 25.72 -15.07
C SER A 247 -5.02 24.38 -14.34
N ALA A 248 -5.22 24.42 -13.02
CA ALA A 248 -5.46 23.22 -12.23
C ALA A 248 -6.75 22.50 -12.65
N GLU A 249 -7.80 23.26 -13.05
CA GLU A 249 -9.08 22.74 -13.53
C GLU A 249 -8.91 21.98 -14.85
N GLU A 250 -8.09 22.50 -15.78
CA GLU A 250 -7.80 21.80 -17.04
C GLU A 250 -7.12 20.46 -16.77
N VAL A 251 -6.17 20.42 -15.82
CA VAL A 251 -5.49 19.17 -15.44
C VAL A 251 -6.46 18.21 -14.74
N ALA A 252 -7.29 18.70 -13.80
CA ALA A 252 -8.28 17.85 -13.14
C ALA A 252 -9.25 17.22 -14.15
N LYS A 253 -9.73 18.00 -15.13
CA LYS A 253 -10.59 17.52 -16.21
C LYS A 253 -9.87 16.48 -17.08
N HIS A 254 -8.59 16.72 -17.45
CA HIS A 254 -7.80 15.78 -18.23
C HIS A 254 -7.64 14.44 -17.49
N MET A 255 -7.25 14.50 -16.21
CA MET A 255 -7.00 13.29 -15.39
C MET A 255 -8.28 12.55 -14.96
N THR A 256 -9.47 13.07 -15.22
CA THR A 256 -10.76 12.41 -14.94
C THR A 256 -11.57 12.11 -16.20
N SER A 257 -10.93 12.14 -17.36
CA SER A 257 -11.58 11.86 -18.66
C SER A 257 -10.70 10.95 -19.52
N GLY A 258 -11.23 10.55 -20.68
CA GLY A 258 -10.51 9.71 -21.64
C GLY A 258 -10.02 8.39 -21.02
N PRO A 259 -8.70 8.11 -21.02
CA PRO A 259 -8.17 6.84 -20.50
C PRO A 259 -8.35 6.67 -18.99
N TYR A 260 -8.67 7.74 -18.26
CA TYR A 260 -8.79 7.77 -16.81
C TYR A 260 -10.25 7.86 -16.30
N GLU A 261 -11.23 7.98 -17.21
CA GLU A 261 -12.65 8.18 -16.89
C GLU A 261 -13.24 7.07 -16.01
N SER A 262 -12.76 5.84 -16.19
CA SER A 262 -13.24 4.68 -15.41
C SER A 262 -12.60 4.53 -14.03
N LEU A 263 -11.60 5.34 -13.70
CA LEU A 263 -10.91 5.21 -12.43
C LEU A 263 -11.76 5.77 -11.27
N GLY A 264 -11.89 4.97 -10.21
CA GLY A 264 -12.51 5.40 -8.96
C GLY A 264 -11.69 6.45 -8.20
N LYS A 265 -12.21 6.94 -7.07
CA LYS A 265 -11.54 7.94 -6.21
C LYS A 265 -11.16 9.25 -6.92
N THR A 266 -11.98 9.74 -7.82
CA THR A 266 -11.72 10.97 -8.63
C THR A 266 -11.34 12.19 -7.79
N ARG A 267 -11.85 12.32 -6.55
CA ARG A 267 -11.47 13.39 -5.61
C ARG A 267 -9.96 13.42 -5.28
N MET A 268 -9.24 12.31 -5.51
CA MET A 268 -7.78 12.27 -5.29
C MET A 268 -7.03 13.12 -6.31
N VAL A 269 -7.56 13.29 -7.52
CA VAL A 269 -6.93 14.09 -8.56
C VAL A 269 -6.74 15.54 -8.11
N GLU A 270 -7.78 16.18 -7.59
CA GLU A 270 -7.70 17.57 -7.10
C GLU A 270 -6.74 17.68 -5.91
N ARG A 271 -6.75 16.72 -5.00
CA ARG A 271 -5.83 16.69 -3.86
C ARG A 271 -4.39 16.52 -4.28
N ASN A 272 -4.11 15.63 -5.23
CA ASN A 272 -2.79 15.43 -5.81
C ASN A 272 -2.28 16.71 -6.47
N ILE A 273 -3.11 17.37 -7.28
CA ILE A 273 -2.77 18.65 -7.92
C ILE A 273 -2.47 19.73 -6.87
N ASN A 274 -3.37 19.90 -5.90
CA ASN A 274 -3.20 20.90 -4.85
C ASN A 274 -1.90 20.70 -4.06
N GLN A 275 -1.62 19.47 -3.66
CA GLN A 275 -0.40 19.13 -2.93
C GLN A 275 0.85 19.42 -3.78
N PHE A 276 0.85 19.03 -5.04
CA PHE A 276 1.98 19.26 -5.95
C PHE A 276 2.28 20.76 -6.15
N LEU A 277 1.23 21.58 -6.19
CA LEU A 277 1.36 23.02 -6.39
C LEU A 277 1.70 23.79 -5.12
N THR A 278 1.17 23.38 -3.96
CA THR A 278 1.21 24.15 -2.73
C THR A 278 2.01 23.49 -1.59
N GLY A 279 2.35 22.20 -1.73
CA GLY A 279 2.88 21.37 -0.65
C GLY A 279 1.82 20.99 0.41
N ARG A 280 0.52 21.24 0.14
CA ARG A 280 -0.59 20.94 1.04
C ARG A 280 -1.61 20.03 0.37
N TRP A 281 -2.04 18.99 1.06
CA TRP A 281 -2.97 17.99 0.50
C TRP A 281 -4.35 17.98 1.17
N TYR A 282 -4.64 19.00 1.97
CA TYR A 282 -5.93 19.24 2.64
C TYR A 282 -6.57 20.54 2.21
#